data_f4c9665162a4f95c6fe97e658054587d
#
_entry.id   f4c9665162a4f95c6fe97e658054587d
#
_cell.length_a   1.000
_cell.length_b   1.000
_cell.length_c   1.000
_cell.angle_alpha   90.00
_cell.angle_beta   90.00
_cell.angle_gamma   90.00
#
_symmetry.space_group_name_H-M   'P 1'
#
loop_
_entity.id
_entity.type
_entity.pdbx_description
1 polymer ?
#
loop_
_entity_poly.entity_id
_entity_poly.type
_entity_poly.pdbx_seq_one_letter_code
_entity_poly.pdbx_strand_id
1 'polypeptide(L)'
;MIINTKGIELNENVFVNKEGKFLFKIEKFEEDGFTNAGDAKFKLHFKGVESGTKEPIFIHSEQFNIGQTSLWRIKQVEVALKAPEVYDINDFIGRYIIANIKAESYTKKDGTVGTAYKVKSWEYSSFNDKLPPIPEAKSDENNGVNESVQAEDITEDEIPF
;
A
#
# COMPACT_ATOMS: atom_id res chain seq x y z
N MET A 1 -8.74 -37.38 -18.13
CA MET A 1 -7.72 -36.45 -18.54
C MET A 1 -6.52 -36.53 -17.59
N ILE A 2 -5.34 -36.73 -18.13
CA ILE A 2 -4.12 -36.82 -17.32
C ILE A 2 -3.34 -35.54 -17.52
N ILE A 3 -2.94 -34.89 -16.42
CA ILE A 3 -2.15 -33.67 -16.45
C ILE A 3 -0.76 -34.01 -15.90
N ASN A 4 0.27 -33.63 -16.64
CA ASN A 4 1.64 -33.86 -16.23
C ASN A 4 2.35 -32.51 -16.10
N THR A 5 2.69 -32.14 -14.87
CA THR A 5 3.39 -30.89 -14.59
C THR A 5 4.85 -31.14 -14.21
N LYS A 6 5.35 -32.33 -14.49
CA LYS A 6 6.74 -32.68 -14.17
C LYS A 6 7.70 -31.74 -14.91
N GLY A 7 8.61 -31.17 -14.19
CA GLY A 7 9.59 -30.24 -14.77
C GLY A 7 9.10 -28.80 -14.86
N ILE A 8 7.85 -28.53 -14.48
CA ILE A 8 7.33 -27.16 -14.42
C ILE A 8 7.71 -26.58 -13.07
N GLU A 9 8.33 -25.40 -13.09
CA GLU A 9 8.70 -24.70 -11.87
C GLU A 9 7.77 -23.52 -11.65
N LEU A 10 7.45 -23.27 -10.40
CA LEU A 10 6.71 -22.08 -10.01
C LEU A 10 7.68 -20.93 -9.82
N ASN A 11 7.20 -19.73 -10.15
CA ASN A 11 7.98 -18.52 -9.89
C ASN A 11 8.10 -18.31 -8.38
N GLU A 12 9.32 -18.05 -7.93
CA GLU A 12 9.56 -17.77 -6.53
C GLU A 12 9.24 -16.32 -6.21
N ASN A 13 8.73 -16.08 -4.99
CA ASN A 13 8.57 -14.73 -4.48
C ASN A 13 9.85 -14.34 -3.75
N VAL A 14 10.49 -13.26 -4.19
CA VAL A 14 11.71 -12.78 -3.56
C VAL A 14 11.59 -11.30 -3.26
N PHE A 15 12.19 -10.85 -2.16
CA PHE A 15 12.26 -9.42 -1.87
C PHE A 15 13.10 -8.71 -2.92
N VAL A 16 12.73 -7.46 -3.21
CA VAL A 16 13.47 -6.65 -4.18
C VAL A 16 14.94 -6.60 -3.78
N ASN A 17 15.80 -6.93 -4.73
CA ASN A 17 17.24 -7.04 -4.51
C ASN A 17 18.06 -6.34 -5.60
N LYS A 18 17.44 -5.41 -6.33
CA LYS A 18 18.11 -4.63 -7.37
C LYS A 18 17.38 -3.30 -7.55
N GLU A 19 18.10 -2.34 -8.15
CA GLU A 19 17.50 -1.05 -8.49
C GLU A 19 16.64 -1.15 -9.75
N GLY A 20 15.70 -0.23 -9.88
CA GLY A 20 14.88 -0.10 -11.07
C GLY A 20 13.46 0.27 -10.75
N LYS A 21 12.64 0.25 -11.78
CA LYS A 21 11.21 0.48 -11.65
C LYS A 21 10.50 -0.87 -11.62
N PHE A 22 9.65 -1.04 -10.63
CA PHE A 22 8.92 -2.29 -10.43
C PHE A 22 7.43 -2.00 -10.47
N LEU A 23 6.71 -2.77 -11.28
CA LEU A 23 5.26 -2.70 -11.30
C LEU A 23 4.73 -3.67 -10.25
N PHE A 24 4.02 -3.12 -9.27
CA PHE A 24 3.42 -3.89 -8.19
C PHE A 24 1.91 -3.79 -8.20
N LYS A 25 1.28 -4.82 -7.64
CA LYS A 25 -0.10 -4.77 -7.23
C LYS A 25 -0.12 -4.68 -5.71
N ILE A 26 -0.93 -3.78 -5.17
CA ILE A 26 -1.11 -3.70 -3.72
C ILE A 26 -1.96 -4.88 -3.30
N GLU A 27 -1.41 -5.75 -2.47
CA GLU A 27 -2.01 -7.03 -2.20
C GLU A 27 -2.72 -7.08 -0.86
N LYS A 28 -2.20 -6.35 0.12
CA LYS A 28 -2.68 -6.51 1.48
C LYS A 28 -2.38 -5.27 2.31
N PHE A 29 -3.31 -4.93 3.18
CA PHE A 29 -3.14 -3.94 4.24
C PHE A 29 -3.07 -4.67 5.57
N GLU A 30 -2.16 -4.24 6.43
CA GLU A 30 -1.97 -4.87 7.73
C GLU A 30 -1.74 -3.80 8.80
N GLU A 31 -2.58 -3.78 9.84
CA GLU A 31 -2.35 -2.91 10.98
C GLU A 31 -1.11 -3.39 11.74
N ASP A 32 -0.31 -2.46 12.23
CA ASP A 32 0.99 -2.77 12.80
C ASP A 32 1.23 -2.04 14.13
N GLY A 33 0.17 -1.84 14.90
CA GLY A 33 0.28 -1.21 16.22
C GLY A 33 0.43 0.29 16.14
N PHE A 34 1.25 0.83 17.05
CA PHE A 34 1.39 2.28 17.21
C PHE A 34 2.85 2.66 17.32
N THR A 35 3.15 3.90 16.95
CA THR A 35 4.48 4.48 17.19
C THR A 35 4.62 4.82 18.67
N ASN A 36 5.84 5.17 19.09
CA ASN A 36 6.08 5.62 20.47
C ASN A 36 5.26 6.86 20.81
N ALA A 37 4.93 7.67 19.83
CA ALA A 37 4.10 8.86 20.01
C ALA A 37 2.60 8.56 20.01
N GLY A 38 2.21 7.29 19.82
CA GLY A 38 0.81 6.88 19.84
C GLY A 38 0.10 6.93 18.50
N ASP A 39 0.82 7.15 17.42
CA ASP A 39 0.22 7.19 16.07
C ASP A 39 0.08 5.79 15.50
N ALA A 40 -1.05 5.50 14.89
CA ALA A 40 -1.29 4.19 14.28
C ALA A 40 -0.29 3.93 13.15
N LYS A 41 0.24 2.71 13.14
CA LYS A 41 1.14 2.22 12.09
C LYS A 41 0.43 1.15 11.28
N PHE A 42 0.82 1.06 10.02
CA PHE A 42 0.32 -0.02 9.15
C PHE A 42 1.34 -0.34 8.09
N LYS A 43 1.14 -1.49 7.44
CA LYS A 43 1.96 -1.92 6.32
C LYS A 43 1.09 -2.13 5.10
N LEU A 44 1.64 -1.80 3.95
CA LEU A 44 1.11 -2.24 2.67
C LEU A 44 2.06 -3.27 2.09
N HIS A 45 1.50 -4.35 1.58
CA HIS A 45 2.26 -5.42 0.94
C HIS A 45 2.05 -5.34 -0.56
N PHE A 46 3.16 -5.36 -1.29
CA PHE A 46 3.19 -5.21 -2.74
C PHE A 46 3.74 -6.48 -3.37
N LYS A 47 3.12 -6.90 -4.45
CA LYS A 47 3.57 -8.07 -5.18
C LYS A 47 3.74 -7.72 -6.65
N GLY A 48 4.86 -8.09 -7.22
CA GLY A 48 5.15 -7.86 -8.62
C GLY A 48 4.13 -8.53 -9.51
N VAL A 49 3.81 -7.86 -10.62
CA VAL A 49 2.89 -8.41 -11.60
C VAL A 49 3.61 -9.50 -12.38
N GLU A 50 2.98 -10.67 -12.46
CA GLU A 50 3.57 -11.82 -13.13
C GLU A 50 3.60 -11.56 -14.64
N SER A 51 4.78 -11.76 -15.24
CA SER A 51 5.00 -11.43 -16.64
C SER A 51 4.92 -12.64 -17.58
N GLY A 52 4.61 -13.81 -17.02
CA GLY A 52 4.59 -15.06 -17.82
C GLY A 52 5.96 -15.63 -18.09
N THR A 53 7.02 -15.03 -17.56
CA THR A 53 8.38 -15.55 -17.66
C THR A 53 8.69 -16.37 -16.40
N LYS A 54 9.86 -17.02 -16.39
CA LYS A 54 10.31 -17.78 -15.21
C LYS A 54 11.05 -16.91 -14.20
N GLU A 55 11.05 -15.59 -14.40
CA GLU A 55 11.70 -14.68 -13.46
C GLU A 55 11.01 -14.68 -12.11
N PRO A 56 11.74 -14.44 -11.03
CA PRO A 56 11.13 -14.33 -9.72
C PRO A 56 10.09 -13.20 -9.68
N ILE A 57 9.08 -13.38 -8.84
CA ILE A 57 8.10 -12.34 -8.59
C ILE A 57 8.61 -11.54 -7.41
N PHE A 58 8.90 -10.27 -7.64
CA PHE A 58 9.43 -9.41 -6.58
C PHE A 58 8.31 -8.98 -5.64
N ILE A 59 8.60 -9.00 -4.36
CA ILE A 59 7.67 -8.54 -3.31
C ILE A 59 8.36 -7.44 -2.51
N HIS A 60 7.53 -6.59 -1.91
CA HIS A 60 7.99 -5.48 -1.10
C HIS A 60 6.94 -5.16 -0.05
N SER A 61 7.39 -4.75 1.12
CA SER A 61 6.50 -4.25 2.18
C SER A 61 6.96 -2.89 2.59
N GLU A 62 6.02 -1.99 2.83
CA GLU A 62 6.33 -0.64 3.25
C GLU A 62 5.51 -0.29 4.48
N GLN A 63 6.17 0.22 5.52
CA GLN A 63 5.51 0.63 6.74
C GLN A 63 5.20 2.12 6.69
N PHE A 64 4.01 2.47 7.13
CA PHE A 64 3.54 3.86 7.21
C PHE A 64 2.97 4.12 8.60
N ASN A 65 2.88 5.39 8.97
CA ASN A 65 2.11 5.78 10.15
C ASN A 65 1.40 7.10 9.88
N ILE A 66 0.40 7.40 10.72
CA ILE A 66 -0.45 8.57 10.52
C ILE A 66 0.04 9.80 11.27
N GLY A 67 1.24 9.75 11.84
CA GLY A 67 1.83 10.92 12.50
C GLY A 67 2.04 12.05 11.51
N GLN A 68 1.85 13.29 11.97
CA GLN A 68 1.89 14.46 11.09
C GLN A 68 3.19 14.57 10.30
N THR A 69 4.31 14.21 10.91
CA THR A 69 5.61 14.29 10.24
C THR A 69 5.84 13.15 9.26
N SER A 70 4.96 12.14 9.22
CA SER A 70 5.13 10.96 8.37
C SER A 70 4.02 10.79 7.35
N LEU A 71 2.95 11.59 7.44
CA LEU A 71 1.82 11.48 6.52
C LEU A 71 2.22 11.72 5.06
N TRP A 72 3.28 12.48 4.83
CA TRP A 72 3.74 12.75 3.47
C TRP A 72 4.11 11.47 2.73
N ARG A 73 4.52 10.43 3.44
CA ARG A 73 4.90 9.16 2.81
C ARG A 73 3.72 8.44 2.18
N ILE A 74 2.61 8.35 2.91
CA ILE A 74 1.40 7.73 2.34
C ILE A 74 0.75 8.67 1.32
N LYS A 75 0.92 9.98 1.48
CA LYS A 75 0.45 10.95 0.50
C LYS A 75 1.08 10.73 -0.86
N GLN A 76 2.34 10.33 -0.91
CA GLN A 76 3.01 10.01 -2.18
C GLN A 76 2.32 8.83 -2.89
N VAL A 77 1.94 7.80 -2.13
CA VAL A 77 1.20 6.66 -2.69
C VAL A 77 -0.18 7.10 -3.15
N GLU A 78 -0.86 7.90 -2.33
CA GLU A 78 -2.17 8.45 -2.66
C GLU A 78 -2.16 9.20 -3.99
N VAL A 79 -1.19 10.08 -4.18
CA VAL A 79 -1.05 10.86 -5.42
C VAL A 79 -0.77 9.94 -6.61
N ALA A 80 0.11 8.94 -6.42
CA ALA A 80 0.44 7.99 -7.47
C ALA A 80 -0.77 7.15 -7.88
N LEU A 81 -1.70 6.90 -6.97
CA LEU A 81 -2.92 6.14 -7.27
C LEU A 81 -4.07 7.05 -7.74
N LYS A 82 -3.86 8.35 -7.78
CA LYS A 82 -4.90 9.34 -8.11
C LYS A 82 -6.09 9.21 -7.17
N ALA A 83 -5.83 8.95 -5.90
CA ALA A 83 -6.85 8.81 -4.88
C ALA A 83 -7.32 10.17 -4.39
N PRO A 84 -8.56 10.26 -3.87
CA PRO A 84 -9.02 11.49 -3.21
C PRO A 84 -8.27 11.70 -1.90
N GLU A 85 -8.41 12.86 -1.30
CA GLU A 85 -7.67 13.16 -0.06
C GLU A 85 -8.21 12.45 1.17
N VAL A 86 -9.44 11.99 1.12
CA VAL A 86 -10.05 11.19 2.19
C VAL A 86 -10.51 9.88 1.57
N TYR A 87 -9.97 8.78 2.04
CA TYR A 87 -10.23 7.46 1.45
C TYR A 87 -10.12 6.38 2.51
N ASP A 88 -10.66 5.21 2.20
CA ASP A 88 -10.42 4.01 2.99
C ASP A 88 -9.20 3.31 2.42
N ILE A 89 -8.20 3.05 3.25
CA ILE A 89 -6.97 2.40 2.80
C ILE A 89 -7.23 1.04 2.15
N ASN A 90 -8.31 0.36 2.54
CA ASN A 90 -8.67 -0.92 1.94
C ASN A 90 -9.00 -0.79 0.45
N ASP A 91 -9.35 0.40 -0.01
CA ASP A 91 -9.63 0.64 -1.43
C ASP A 91 -8.36 0.70 -2.27
N PHE A 92 -7.19 0.72 -1.63
CA PHE A 92 -5.91 0.59 -2.35
C PHE A 92 -5.62 -0.85 -2.75
N ILE A 93 -6.23 -1.82 -2.08
CA ILE A 93 -5.98 -3.24 -2.36
C ILE A 93 -6.47 -3.58 -3.76
N GLY A 94 -5.62 -4.23 -4.54
CA GLY A 94 -5.93 -4.57 -5.92
C GLY A 94 -5.51 -3.51 -6.92
N ARG A 95 -5.04 -2.35 -6.46
CA ARG A 95 -4.53 -1.29 -7.34
C ARG A 95 -3.09 -1.54 -7.70
N TYR A 96 -2.68 -0.98 -8.84
CA TYR A 96 -1.33 -1.14 -9.36
C TYR A 96 -0.55 0.15 -9.16
N ILE A 97 0.73 0.01 -8.89
CA ILE A 97 1.61 1.15 -8.64
C ILE A 97 3.01 0.80 -9.12
N ILE A 98 3.74 1.79 -9.60
CA ILE A 98 5.13 1.60 -10.02
C ILE A 98 6.01 2.20 -8.94
N ALA A 99 6.93 1.39 -8.41
CA ALA A 99 7.90 1.84 -7.42
C ALA A 99 9.26 2.03 -8.08
N ASN A 100 9.85 3.19 -7.87
CA ASN A 100 11.21 3.48 -8.30
C ASN A 100 12.13 3.18 -7.13
N ILE A 101 12.91 2.10 -7.24
CA ILE A 101 13.69 1.57 -6.14
C ILE A 101 15.16 1.85 -6.36
N LYS A 102 15.82 2.33 -5.31
CA LYS A 102 17.26 2.63 -5.30
C LYS A 102 17.94 1.87 -4.18
N ALA A 103 19.19 1.51 -4.44
CA ALA A 103 20.04 0.89 -3.45
C ALA A 103 20.68 1.94 -2.56
N GLU A 104 20.72 1.68 -1.26
CA GLU A 104 21.41 2.54 -0.29
C GLU A 104 22.32 1.67 0.56
N SER A 105 23.55 2.14 0.75
CA SER A 105 24.49 1.49 1.65
C SER A 105 24.20 1.90 3.09
N TYR A 106 24.36 0.96 4.01
CA TYR A 106 24.26 1.23 5.43
C TYR A 106 25.31 0.42 6.17
N THR A 107 25.73 0.91 7.35
CA THR A 107 26.70 0.21 8.18
C THR A 107 25.95 -0.60 9.23
N LYS A 108 26.25 -1.89 9.28
CA LYS A 108 25.66 -2.78 10.28
C LYS A 108 26.36 -2.58 11.63
N LYS A 109 25.74 -3.11 12.69
CA LYS A 109 26.30 -3.00 14.05
C LYS A 109 27.69 -3.60 14.17
N ASP A 110 28.00 -4.60 13.37
CA ASP A 110 29.31 -5.28 13.38
C ASP A 110 30.35 -4.56 12.53
N GLY A 111 30.04 -3.41 11.95
CA GLY A 111 30.94 -2.62 11.12
C GLY A 111 30.95 -2.99 9.65
N THR A 112 30.27 -4.05 9.25
CA THR A 112 30.19 -4.40 7.83
C THR A 112 29.17 -3.53 7.11
N VAL A 113 29.32 -3.42 5.79
CA VAL A 113 28.42 -2.62 4.95
C VAL A 113 27.36 -3.51 4.34
N GLY A 114 26.10 -3.11 4.46
CA GLY A 114 24.99 -3.77 3.80
C GLY A 114 24.36 -2.87 2.76
N THR A 115 23.43 -3.43 1.98
CA THR A 115 22.68 -2.68 0.97
C THR A 115 21.19 -2.84 1.25
N ALA A 116 20.47 -1.72 1.30
CA ALA A 116 19.03 -1.70 1.42
C ALA A 116 18.43 -1.18 0.10
N TYR A 117 17.30 -1.73 -0.28
CA TYR A 117 16.58 -1.32 -1.50
C TYR A 117 15.33 -0.58 -1.07
N LYS A 118 15.28 0.72 -1.38
CA LYS A 118 14.22 1.60 -0.88
C LYS A 118 13.49 2.28 -2.02
N VAL A 119 12.20 2.49 -1.81
CA VAL A 119 11.41 3.24 -2.78
C VAL A 119 11.74 4.72 -2.63
N LYS A 120 12.15 5.33 -3.74
CA LYS A 120 12.43 6.76 -3.80
C LYS A 120 11.24 7.55 -4.33
N SER A 121 10.43 6.93 -5.18
CA SER A 121 9.22 7.57 -5.71
C SER A 121 8.24 6.52 -6.18
N TRP A 122 6.99 6.95 -6.29
CA TRP A 122 5.89 6.11 -6.78
C TRP A 122 5.30 6.75 -8.02
N GLU A 123 4.86 5.93 -8.97
CA GLU A 123 4.27 6.42 -10.21
C GLU A 123 2.96 5.69 -10.48
N TYR A 124 2.07 6.37 -11.18
CA TYR A 124 0.80 5.79 -11.60
C TYR A 124 1.02 4.70 -12.65
N SER A 125 0.25 3.61 -12.55
CA SER A 125 0.25 2.57 -13.56
C SER A 125 -1.04 2.64 -14.35
N SER A 126 -0.92 2.59 -15.68
CA SER A 126 -2.09 2.56 -16.56
C SER A 126 -2.94 1.30 -16.40
N PHE A 127 -2.44 0.28 -15.72
CA PHE A 127 -3.25 -0.89 -15.39
C PHE A 127 -4.46 -0.51 -14.53
N ASN A 128 -4.39 0.62 -13.82
CA ASN A 128 -5.52 1.12 -13.04
C ASN A 128 -6.63 1.72 -13.89
N ASP A 129 -6.38 2.02 -15.16
CA ASP A 129 -7.35 2.71 -16.01
C ASP A 129 -8.65 1.92 -16.17
N LYS A 130 -8.59 0.61 -16.05
CA LYS A 130 -9.76 -0.26 -16.16
C LYS A 130 -10.47 -0.49 -14.84
N LEU A 131 -9.93 0.04 -13.76
CA LEU A 131 -10.52 -0.10 -12.44
C LEU A 131 -11.36 1.13 -12.13
N PRO A 132 -12.43 0.98 -11.31
CA PRO A 132 -13.19 2.15 -10.90
C PRO A 132 -12.33 3.08 -10.07
N PRO A 133 -12.60 4.40 -10.09
CA PRO A 133 -11.84 5.33 -9.26
C PRO A 133 -11.97 4.98 -7.78
N ILE A 134 -10.94 5.33 -7.00
CA ILE A 134 -11.00 5.15 -5.55
C ILE A 134 -12.03 6.15 -5.02
N PRO A 135 -13.06 5.69 -4.30
CA PRO A 135 -14.11 6.59 -3.82
C PRO A 135 -13.63 7.45 -2.67
N GLU A 136 -14.23 8.61 -2.56
CA GLU A 136 -14.02 9.47 -1.40
C GLU A 136 -14.76 8.89 -0.21
N ALA A 137 -14.05 8.74 0.93
CA ALA A 137 -14.64 8.24 2.15
C ALA A 137 -15.27 9.42 2.92
N LYS A 138 -16.24 9.09 3.78
CA LYS A 138 -16.80 10.09 4.66
C LYS A 138 -15.79 10.42 5.75
N SER A 139 -15.68 11.71 6.06
CA SER A 139 -14.81 12.14 7.14
C SER A 139 -15.33 11.63 8.48
N ASP A 140 -14.41 11.21 9.36
CA ASP A 140 -14.76 10.78 10.71
C ASP A 140 -15.38 11.87 11.56
N GLU A 141 -15.21 13.12 11.17
CA GLU A 141 -15.86 14.23 11.86
C GLU A 141 -17.37 14.09 11.87
N ASN A 142 -17.93 13.39 10.91
CA ASN A 142 -19.36 13.16 10.81
C ASN A 142 -19.83 11.97 11.61
N ASN A 143 -18.93 11.25 12.17
CA ASN A 143 -19.22 10.08 12.99
C ASN A 143 -19.33 10.44 14.45
N GLY A 144 -18.80 11.43 14.74
CA GLY A 144 -18.74 11.80 16.12
C GLY A 144 -20.04 11.90 16.79
N VAL A 145 -20.03 11.80 15.99
CA VAL A 145 -20.84 11.99 16.17
C VAL A 145 -21.52 11.65 15.91
N ASN A 146 -21.25 11.49 15.47
CA ASN A 146 -22.18 11.02 15.08
C ASN A 146 -22.49 10.54 14.80
N GLU A 147 -22.42 10.63 14.76
CA GLU A 147 -23.18 10.03 14.45
C GLU A 147 -23.57 9.86 14.24
N SER A 148 -23.65 10.19 14.52
CA SER A 148 -24.51 9.95 14.27
C SER A 148 -24.88 10.11 13.88
N VAL A 149 -24.84 10.38 14.09
CA VAL A 149 -25.69 10.38 13.68
C VAL A 149 -25.86 10.42 13.29
N GLN A 150 -25.88 10.60 13.32
CA GLN A 150 -26.57 10.47 12.86
C GLN A 150 -26.88 10.40 12.57
N ALA A 151 -26.97 10.91 12.99
CA ALA A 151 -27.67 10.80 12.65
C ALA A 151 -28.01 10.89 12.38
N GLU A 152 -27.97 11.05 12.50
CA GLU A 152 -28.72 11.02 12.18
C GLU A 152 -29.15 11.04 12.01
N ASP A 153 -29.28 11.31 12.32
CA ASP A 153 -30.00 11.27 12.15
C ASP A 153 -30.35 11.45 12.28
N ILE A 154 -30.47 11.81 12.63
CA ILE A 154 -31.03 11.83 12.71
C ILE A 154 -31.57 12.17 12.74
N THR A 155 -31.65 12.44 13.13
CA THR A 155 -32.38 12.57 13.11
C THR A 155 -32.77 12.89 13.16
N GLU A 156 -33.03 13.17 13.35
CA GLU A 156 -33.59 13.32 13.37
C GLU A 156 -33.96 13.41 13.48
N ASP A 157 -34.14 13.68 13.90
CA ASP A 157 -34.61 13.58 14.00
C ASP A 157 -34.41 13.49 14.27
N GLU A 158 -34.02 13.73 14.46
CA GLU A 158 -33.87 13.40 14.57
C GLU A 158 -33.45 13.45 14.79
N ILE A 159 -33.44 13.87 15.06
CA ILE A 159 -33.23 13.75 15.13
C ILE A 159 -33.17 13.96 15.25
N PRO A 160 -32.90 14.16 15.88
CA PRO A 160 -32.93 14.03 15.92
C PRO A 160 -32.73 14.03 15.80
N PHE A 161 -32.62 14.41 15.67
CA PHE A 161 -32.54 14.19 15.25
C PHE A 161 -32.55 14.17 15.07
#